data_494f365a955458e2a310169c14f34eb0
#
_entry.id   494f365a955458e2a310169c14f34eb0
#
_cell.length_a   1.000
_cell.length_b   1.000
_cell.length_c   1.000
_cell.angle_alpha   90.00
_cell.angle_beta   90.00
_cell.angle_gamma   90.00
#
_symmetry.space_group_name_H-M   'P 1'
#
loop_
_entity.id
_entity.type
_entity.pdbx_description
1 polymer ?
#
loop_
_entity_poly.entity_id
_entity_poly.type
_entity_poly.pdbx_seq_one_letter_code
_entity_poly.pdbx_strand_id
1 'polypeptide(L)'
;FCINMDLIAGLGHEKLTTFKKSLNKAIEFAPDNITVHTLSIKRGSELKEQDSQVSSDEEVIKMLEYSYKALSEAGYKPYYLYKQKNMIGNLENIGYFRQKPSVFNIDSMEEFASVIACGANAISKRYYALNNKIERFANLKNINEYINRIDEMIAKKNELFGIEKSL
;
A
#
# COMPACT_ATOMS: atom_id res chain seq x y z
N PHE A 1 8.33 -18.10 -1.69
CA PHE A 1 7.44 -16.93 -1.62
C PHE A 1 8.30 -15.69 -1.38
N CYS A 2 7.92 -14.54 -1.96
CA CYS A 2 8.51 -13.25 -1.65
C CYS A 2 7.64 -12.58 -0.57
N ILE A 3 8.23 -12.27 0.57
CA ILE A 3 7.54 -11.65 1.71
C ILE A 3 7.85 -10.17 1.72
N ASN A 4 6.82 -9.34 1.71
CA ASN A 4 6.91 -7.90 1.95
C ASN A 4 6.23 -7.56 3.28
N MET A 5 6.87 -6.77 4.11
CA MET A 5 6.30 -6.24 5.36
C MET A 5 6.12 -4.73 5.24
N ASP A 6 4.92 -4.25 5.57
CA ASP A 6 4.61 -2.84 5.54
C ASP A 6 4.61 -2.26 6.97
N LEU A 7 5.28 -1.12 7.13
CA LEU A 7 5.23 -0.32 8.36
C LEU A 7 4.70 1.08 8.03
N ILE A 8 4.01 1.68 9.00
CA ILE A 8 3.50 3.05 8.87
C ILE A 8 4.20 3.94 9.90
N ALA A 9 4.92 4.95 9.43
CA ALA A 9 5.51 5.99 10.28
C ALA A 9 4.47 7.07 10.58
N GLY A 10 4.40 7.49 11.85
CA GLY A 10 3.51 8.55 12.29
C GLY A 10 2.12 8.11 12.71
N LEU A 11 1.89 6.82 12.95
CA LEU A 11 0.59 6.29 13.34
C LEU A 11 0.23 6.71 14.79
N GLY A 12 -0.86 7.45 14.93
CA GLY A 12 -1.31 7.94 16.24
C GLY A 12 -0.25 8.78 16.95
N HIS A 13 -0.04 8.54 18.24
CA HIS A 13 0.97 9.21 19.07
C HIS A 13 2.32 8.48 19.08
N GLU A 14 2.61 7.69 18.05
CA GLU A 14 3.82 6.90 18.01
C GLU A 14 5.07 7.79 18.11
N LYS A 15 5.98 7.39 18.99
CA LYS A 15 7.28 8.03 19.16
C LYS A 15 8.35 7.28 18.38
N LEU A 16 9.41 7.97 18.03
CA LEU A 16 10.58 7.38 17.36
C LEU A 16 11.09 6.12 18.07
N THR A 17 11.05 6.10 19.40
CA THR A 17 11.50 4.95 20.21
C THR A 17 10.64 3.70 19.98
N THR A 18 9.32 3.85 19.83
CA THR A 18 8.40 2.74 19.54
C THR A 18 8.56 2.29 18.10
N PHE A 19 8.58 3.23 17.17
CA PHE A 19 8.81 2.94 15.76
C PHE A 19 10.14 2.18 15.52
N LYS A 20 11.22 2.58 16.20
CA LYS A 20 12.52 1.86 16.14
C LYS A 20 12.38 0.39 16.56
N LYS A 21 11.62 0.10 17.62
CA LYS A 21 11.38 -1.28 18.07
C LYS A 21 10.64 -2.10 17.00
N SER A 22 9.59 -1.52 16.42
CA SER A 22 8.80 -2.16 15.35
C SER A 22 9.66 -2.44 14.11
N LEU A 23 10.42 -1.46 13.64
CA LEU A 23 11.29 -1.60 12.48
C LEU A 23 12.40 -2.62 12.71
N ASN A 24 13.09 -2.56 13.86
CA ASN A 24 14.14 -3.51 14.18
C ASN A 24 13.58 -4.94 14.26
N LYS A 25 12.36 -5.10 14.81
CA LYS A 25 11.69 -6.40 14.83
C LYS A 25 11.34 -6.90 13.42
N ALA A 26 10.91 -6.02 12.53
CA ALA A 26 10.69 -6.38 11.12
C ALA A 26 12.00 -6.80 10.43
N ILE A 27 13.11 -6.11 10.71
CA ILE A 27 14.44 -6.46 10.20
C ILE A 27 14.89 -7.83 10.71
N GLU A 28 14.63 -8.16 11.99
CA GLU A 28 14.97 -9.48 12.58
C GLU A 28 14.24 -10.64 11.86
N PHE A 29 12.99 -10.44 11.41
CA PHE A 29 12.27 -11.43 10.60
C PHE A 29 12.89 -11.62 9.21
N ALA A 30 13.76 -10.72 8.80
CA ALA A 30 14.51 -10.78 7.55
C ALA A 30 13.63 -11.03 6.30
N PRO A 31 12.50 -10.30 6.10
CA PRO A 31 11.69 -10.47 4.90
C PRO A 31 12.46 -10.05 3.64
N ASP A 32 11.96 -10.44 2.47
CA ASP A 32 12.58 -10.07 1.21
C ASP A 32 12.48 -8.57 0.95
N ASN A 33 11.36 -7.98 1.35
CA ASN A 33 11.06 -6.56 1.16
C ASN A 33 10.46 -5.95 2.43
N ILE A 34 10.74 -4.67 2.66
CA ILE A 34 10.11 -3.85 3.69
C ILE A 34 9.67 -2.54 3.03
N THR A 35 8.40 -2.15 3.21
CA THR A 35 7.92 -0.85 2.79
C THR A 35 7.66 0.01 4.01
N VAL A 36 8.23 1.21 4.03
CA VAL A 36 7.94 2.21 5.06
C VAL A 36 7.01 3.26 4.47
N HIS A 37 5.78 3.26 4.95
CA HIS A 37 4.76 4.23 4.59
C HIS A 37 4.78 5.42 5.55
N THR A 38 4.53 6.60 5.03
CA THR A 38 4.18 7.77 5.84
C THR A 38 2.66 7.83 5.98
N LEU A 39 2.16 8.07 7.18
CA LEU A 39 0.73 8.15 7.43
C LEU A 39 0.07 9.18 6.51
N SER A 40 -0.99 8.77 5.82
CA SER A 40 -1.84 9.63 5.00
C SER A 40 -3.26 9.64 5.54
N ILE A 41 -3.73 10.79 6.00
CA ILE A 41 -5.07 10.94 6.57
C ILE A 41 -6.08 11.21 5.45
N LYS A 42 -6.94 10.24 5.19
CA LYS A 42 -7.98 10.36 4.16
C LYS A 42 -9.24 11.04 4.72
N ARG A 43 -9.97 11.76 3.88
CA ARG A 43 -11.28 12.32 4.24
C ARG A 43 -12.25 11.17 4.56
N GLY A 44 -13.00 11.28 5.68
CA GLY A 44 -13.96 10.26 6.13
C GLY A 44 -13.31 9.04 6.79
N SER A 45 -12.05 9.13 7.21
CA SER A 45 -11.45 8.14 8.12
C SER A 45 -11.79 8.49 9.56
N GLU A 46 -12.03 7.50 10.40
CA GLU A 46 -12.26 7.68 11.85
C GLU A 46 -11.10 8.44 12.52
N LEU A 47 -9.87 8.24 12.06
CA LEU A 47 -8.70 8.98 12.52
C LEU A 47 -8.83 10.49 12.33
N LYS A 48 -9.57 10.95 11.30
CA LYS A 48 -9.82 12.37 11.07
C LYS A 48 -10.97 12.89 11.92
N GLU A 49 -11.99 12.06 12.13
CA GLU A 49 -13.19 12.44 12.90
C GLU A 49 -12.93 12.50 14.41
N GLN A 50 -11.99 11.69 14.90
CA GLN A 50 -11.62 11.63 16.32
C GLN A 50 -10.61 12.70 16.74
N ASP A 51 -10.24 13.63 15.85
CA ASP A 51 -9.18 14.65 16.06
C ASP A 51 -7.89 14.00 16.63
N SER A 52 -7.62 12.79 16.16
CA SER A 52 -6.52 11.95 16.65
C SER A 52 -5.22 12.69 16.39
N GLN A 53 -4.52 13.02 17.46
CA GLN A 53 -3.19 13.63 17.35
C GLN A 53 -2.31 12.64 16.61
N VAL A 54 -1.81 13.07 15.47
CA VAL A 54 -0.77 12.36 14.72
C VAL A 54 0.59 12.80 15.23
N SER A 55 1.61 11.99 14.98
CA SER A 55 2.99 12.40 15.24
C SER A 55 3.35 13.68 14.49
N SER A 56 4.17 14.54 15.08
CA SER A 56 4.62 15.77 14.38
C SER A 56 5.44 15.43 13.14
N ASP A 57 5.46 16.34 12.18
CA ASP A 57 6.27 16.19 10.95
C ASP A 57 7.75 15.90 11.28
N GLU A 58 8.31 16.60 12.28
CA GLU A 58 9.69 16.37 12.73
C GLU A 58 9.93 14.96 13.27
N GLU A 59 8.96 14.40 14.01
CA GLU A 59 9.08 13.05 14.55
C GLU A 59 9.01 12.02 13.41
N VAL A 60 8.14 12.24 12.43
CA VAL A 60 8.03 11.35 11.26
C VAL A 60 9.28 11.42 10.40
N ILE A 61 9.86 12.60 10.19
CA ILE A 61 11.14 12.76 9.49
C ILE A 61 12.23 11.90 10.16
N LYS A 62 12.35 11.98 11.49
CA LYS A 62 13.32 11.17 12.26
C LYS A 62 13.06 9.66 12.12
N MET A 63 11.78 9.24 12.01
CA MET A 63 11.44 7.84 11.75
C MET A 63 11.91 7.38 10.37
N LEU A 64 11.73 8.21 9.33
CA LEU A 64 12.17 7.88 7.98
C LEU A 64 13.69 7.89 7.85
N GLU A 65 14.38 8.86 8.44
CA GLU A 65 15.84 8.90 8.48
C GLU A 65 16.41 7.66 9.17
N TYR A 66 15.82 7.28 10.32
CA TYR A 66 16.19 6.06 11.00
C TYR A 66 15.94 4.82 10.14
N SER A 67 14.81 4.77 9.44
CA SER A 67 14.46 3.65 8.55
C SER A 67 15.50 3.48 7.45
N TYR A 68 15.86 4.56 6.78
CA TYR A 68 16.88 4.52 5.74
C TYR A 68 18.22 3.98 6.26
N LYS A 69 18.67 4.49 7.40
CA LYS A 69 19.94 4.05 8.02
C LYS A 69 19.88 2.58 8.42
N ALA A 70 18.90 2.19 9.24
CA ALA A 70 18.79 0.84 9.79
C ALA A 70 18.60 -0.22 8.69
N LEU A 71 17.78 0.07 7.67
CA LEU A 71 17.57 -0.84 6.55
C LEU A 71 18.81 -0.95 5.67
N SER A 72 19.52 0.15 5.42
CA SER A 72 20.79 0.12 4.68
C SER A 72 21.86 -0.70 5.39
N GLU A 73 22.00 -0.53 6.70
CA GLU A 73 22.91 -1.31 7.55
C GLU A 73 22.55 -2.81 7.55
N ALA A 74 21.26 -3.14 7.47
CA ALA A 74 20.75 -4.52 7.36
C ALA A 74 20.81 -5.11 5.94
N GLY A 75 21.38 -4.38 4.97
CA GLY A 75 21.58 -4.84 3.59
C GLY A 75 20.37 -4.65 2.68
N TYR A 76 19.36 -3.88 3.09
CA TYR A 76 18.25 -3.50 2.23
C TYR A 76 18.60 -2.28 1.38
N LYS A 77 18.11 -2.26 0.14
CA LYS A 77 18.28 -1.16 -0.81
C LYS A 77 16.93 -0.59 -1.23
N PRO A 78 16.75 0.74 -1.32
CA PRO A 78 15.53 1.33 -1.85
C PRO A 78 15.37 0.97 -3.33
N TYR A 79 14.14 0.73 -3.80
CA TYR A 79 13.86 0.43 -5.21
C TYR A 79 12.66 1.18 -5.78
N TYR A 80 11.77 1.69 -4.94
CA TYR A 80 10.74 2.63 -5.37
C TYR A 80 10.40 3.62 -4.26
N LEU A 81 9.88 4.74 -4.68
CA LEU A 81 9.28 5.73 -3.80
C LEU A 81 8.03 6.29 -4.47
N TYR A 82 7.01 6.58 -3.68
CA TYR A 82 5.82 7.23 -4.19
C TYR A 82 5.16 8.11 -3.13
N LYS A 83 4.42 9.11 -3.63
CA LYS A 83 3.78 10.12 -2.81
C LYS A 83 2.26 10.01 -2.93
N GLN A 84 1.59 10.01 -1.79
CA GLN A 84 0.13 10.12 -1.73
C GLN A 84 -0.29 11.54 -1.36
N LYS A 85 -1.54 11.90 -1.65
CA LYS A 85 -2.12 13.15 -1.18
C LYS A 85 -2.31 13.11 0.34
N ASN A 86 -2.12 14.26 1.00
CA ASN A 86 -2.32 14.44 2.45
C ASN A 86 -1.40 13.56 3.33
N MET A 87 -0.18 13.31 2.90
CA MET A 87 0.83 12.69 3.75
C MET A 87 1.40 13.70 4.75
N ILE A 88 1.70 13.24 5.95
CA ILE A 88 2.37 14.03 6.98
C ILE A 88 3.70 14.55 6.42
N GLY A 89 4.00 15.84 6.65
CA GLY A 89 5.26 16.48 6.22
C GLY A 89 5.48 16.46 4.71
N ASN A 90 4.47 16.12 3.90
CA ASN A 90 4.60 15.98 2.44
C ASN A 90 5.68 14.94 2.04
N LEU A 91 5.93 13.96 2.91
CA LEU A 91 6.95 12.93 2.78
C LEU A 91 6.52 11.81 1.82
N GLU A 92 7.37 10.82 1.60
CA GLU A 92 7.18 9.76 0.61
C GLU A 92 7.13 8.38 1.27
N ASN A 93 6.49 7.44 0.60
CA ASN A 93 6.58 6.02 0.93
C ASN A 93 7.77 5.42 0.20
N ILE A 94 8.56 4.59 0.87
CA ILE A 94 9.76 4.00 0.29
C ILE A 94 9.71 2.49 0.47
N GLY A 95 9.86 1.77 -0.65
CA GLY A 95 10.03 0.32 -0.65
C GLY A 95 11.52 -0.05 -0.69
N TYR A 96 11.88 -1.01 0.15
CA TYR A 96 13.24 -1.53 0.27
C TYR A 96 13.25 -3.03 -0.02
N PHE A 97 14.28 -3.53 -0.67
CA PHE A 97 14.49 -4.96 -0.93
C PHE A 97 15.89 -5.41 -0.48
N ARG A 98 16.02 -6.68 -0.10
CA ARG A 98 17.32 -7.25 0.28
C ARG A 98 17.95 -8.11 -0.81
N GLN A 99 17.20 -8.99 -1.44
CA GLN A 99 17.69 -9.87 -2.51
C GLN A 99 17.05 -9.53 -3.86
N LYS A 100 15.72 -9.51 -3.91
CA LYS A 100 14.95 -9.22 -5.12
C LYS A 100 13.81 -8.25 -4.79
N PRO A 101 13.60 -7.21 -5.61
CA PRO A 101 12.45 -6.33 -5.43
C PRO A 101 11.15 -7.10 -5.66
N SER A 102 10.08 -6.68 -5.00
CA SER A 102 8.74 -7.22 -5.21
C SER A 102 8.23 -6.82 -6.58
N VAL A 103 8.06 -7.78 -7.47
CA VAL A 103 7.46 -7.56 -8.80
C VAL A 103 6.05 -7.00 -8.67
N PHE A 104 5.26 -7.49 -7.70
CA PHE A 104 3.93 -6.95 -7.41
C PHE A 104 3.95 -5.45 -7.10
N ASN A 105 4.91 -4.99 -6.30
CA ASN A 105 5.02 -3.57 -5.97
C ASN A 105 5.41 -2.74 -7.19
N ILE A 106 6.34 -3.22 -8.02
CA ILE A 106 6.75 -2.56 -9.27
C ILE A 106 5.55 -2.48 -10.21
N ASP A 107 4.88 -3.59 -10.50
CA ASP A 107 3.72 -3.64 -11.38
C ASP A 107 2.56 -2.77 -10.90
N SER A 108 2.42 -2.63 -9.57
CA SER A 108 1.41 -1.76 -8.97
C SER A 108 1.74 -0.29 -9.16
N MET A 109 3.01 0.11 -9.02
CA MET A 109 3.47 1.49 -9.20
C MET A 109 3.46 1.92 -10.67
N GLU A 110 3.99 1.07 -11.55
CA GLU A 110 4.08 1.34 -12.99
C GLU A 110 2.79 1.04 -13.74
N GLU A 111 1.81 0.44 -13.07
CA GLU A 111 0.51 0.04 -13.64
C GLU A 111 0.59 -0.95 -14.82
N PHE A 112 1.62 -1.76 -14.92
CA PHE A 112 1.82 -2.73 -16.01
C PHE A 112 1.09 -4.06 -15.84
N ALA A 113 0.47 -4.31 -14.69
CA ALA A 113 -0.27 -5.53 -14.43
C ALA A 113 -1.77 -5.30 -14.31
N SER A 114 -2.54 -6.29 -14.75
CA SER A 114 -3.97 -6.40 -14.45
C SER A 114 -4.16 -6.91 -13.03
N VAL A 115 -5.17 -6.39 -12.33
CA VAL A 115 -5.48 -6.73 -10.94
C VAL A 115 -6.97 -7.03 -10.80
N ILE A 116 -7.30 -8.21 -10.30
CA ILE A 116 -8.67 -8.53 -9.85
C ILE A 116 -8.74 -8.27 -8.35
N ALA A 117 -9.53 -7.28 -7.97
CA ALA A 117 -9.65 -6.86 -6.58
C ALA A 117 -10.93 -7.38 -5.94
N CYS A 118 -10.83 -7.92 -4.73
CA CYS A 118 -11.95 -8.41 -3.93
C CYS A 118 -12.19 -7.50 -2.72
N GLY A 119 -13.45 -7.44 -2.26
CA GLY A 119 -13.86 -6.63 -1.11
C GLY A 119 -14.56 -5.32 -1.48
N ALA A 120 -15.30 -4.78 -0.52
CA ALA A 120 -15.97 -3.48 -0.66
C ALA A 120 -14.94 -2.36 -0.94
N ASN A 121 -15.29 -1.42 -1.81
CA ASN A 121 -14.44 -0.28 -2.23
C ASN A 121 -13.13 -0.66 -2.95
N ALA A 122 -12.87 -1.94 -3.22
CA ALA A 122 -11.69 -2.37 -3.97
C ALA A 122 -11.86 -2.09 -5.48
N ILE A 123 -10.76 -1.83 -6.18
CA ILE A 123 -10.77 -1.46 -7.59
C ILE A 123 -10.00 -2.51 -8.40
N SER A 124 -10.72 -3.19 -9.30
CA SER A 124 -10.11 -4.05 -10.32
C SER A 124 -9.59 -3.19 -11.47
N LYS A 125 -8.48 -3.62 -12.05
CA LYS A 125 -7.79 -2.91 -13.14
C LYS A 125 -7.43 -3.93 -14.23
N ARG A 126 -7.80 -3.67 -15.49
CA ARG A 126 -7.32 -4.40 -16.65
C ARG A 126 -6.35 -3.53 -17.44
N TYR A 127 -5.16 -4.05 -17.66
CA TYR A 127 -4.12 -3.46 -18.47
C TYR A 127 -4.06 -4.13 -19.84
N TYR A 128 -4.07 -3.33 -20.90
CA TYR A 128 -3.97 -3.76 -22.30
C TYR A 128 -2.60 -3.37 -22.86
N ALA A 129 -1.68 -4.31 -22.90
CA ALA A 129 -0.29 -4.07 -23.29
C ALA A 129 -0.13 -3.53 -24.74
N LEU A 130 -1.01 -3.91 -25.67
CA LEU A 130 -0.92 -3.51 -27.09
C LEU A 130 -1.10 -2.00 -27.31
N ASN A 131 -1.92 -1.35 -26.53
CA ASN A 131 -2.26 0.07 -26.69
C ASN A 131 -2.04 0.90 -25.42
N ASN A 132 -1.41 0.31 -24.40
CA ASN A 132 -1.14 0.93 -23.10
C ASN A 132 -2.40 1.51 -22.42
N LYS A 133 -3.55 0.86 -22.66
CA LYS A 133 -4.85 1.29 -22.10
C LYS A 133 -5.09 0.61 -20.76
N ILE A 134 -5.71 1.35 -19.84
CA ILE A 134 -6.14 0.82 -18.55
C ILE A 134 -7.63 1.07 -18.38
N GLU A 135 -8.36 0.00 -18.07
CA GLU A 135 -9.76 0.06 -17.66
C GLU A 135 -9.89 -0.32 -16.21
N ARG A 136 -10.79 0.36 -15.48
CA ARG A 136 -11.00 0.14 -14.05
C ARG A 136 -12.47 -0.08 -13.74
N PHE A 137 -12.71 -1.00 -12.78
CA PHE A 137 -14.03 -1.24 -12.20
C PHE A 137 -13.91 -1.21 -10.68
N ALA A 138 -14.69 -0.33 -10.02
CA ALA A 138 -14.73 -0.22 -8.56
C ALA A 138 -15.90 -1.03 -8.00
N ASN A 139 -15.64 -1.83 -6.98
CA ASN A 139 -16.68 -2.47 -6.18
C ASN A 139 -17.47 -1.42 -5.38
N LEU A 140 -18.69 -1.76 -4.96
CA LEU A 140 -19.51 -0.92 -4.10
C LEU A 140 -18.77 -0.61 -2.79
N LYS A 141 -18.90 0.63 -2.31
CA LYS A 141 -18.21 1.09 -1.10
C LYS A 141 -18.85 0.57 0.17
N ASN A 142 -20.19 0.53 0.20
CA ASN A 142 -20.93 0.03 1.34
C ASN A 142 -20.80 -1.48 1.42
N ILE A 143 -20.41 -2.00 2.59
CA ILE A 143 -20.15 -3.43 2.81
C ILE A 143 -21.41 -4.26 2.59
N ASN A 144 -22.56 -3.83 3.13
CA ASN A 144 -23.81 -4.57 3.02
C ASN A 144 -24.31 -4.60 1.56
N GLU A 145 -24.21 -3.49 0.84
CA GLU A 145 -24.55 -3.44 -0.59
C GLU A 145 -23.61 -4.33 -1.42
N TYR A 146 -22.31 -4.32 -1.10
CA TYR A 146 -21.34 -5.17 -1.76
C TYR A 146 -21.67 -6.66 -1.59
N ILE A 147 -22.01 -7.08 -0.38
CA ILE A 147 -22.39 -8.48 -0.08
C ILE A 147 -23.69 -8.83 -0.81
N ASN A 148 -24.71 -7.99 -0.71
CA ASN A 148 -26.02 -8.27 -1.30
C ASN A 148 -26.02 -8.28 -2.84
N ARG A 149 -25.03 -7.62 -3.47
CA ARG A 149 -24.91 -7.52 -4.93
C ARG A 149 -23.60 -8.15 -5.44
N ILE A 150 -23.10 -9.18 -4.74
CA ILE A 150 -21.83 -9.82 -5.09
C ILE A 150 -21.82 -10.39 -6.50
N ASP A 151 -22.93 -11.00 -6.93
CA ASP A 151 -23.05 -11.58 -8.26
C ASP A 151 -22.95 -10.53 -9.38
N GLU A 152 -23.49 -9.33 -9.15
CA GLU A 152 -23.31 -8.21 -10.08
C GLU A 152 -21.84 -7.76 -10.17
N MET A 153 -21.15 -7.72 -9.03
CA MET A 153 -19.73 -7.38 -8.99
C MET A 153 -18.88 -8.43 -9.72
N ILE A 154 -19.23 -9.69 -9.61
CA ILE A 154 -18.58 -10.79 -10.34
C ILE A 154 -18.87 -10.66 -11.84
N ALA A 155 -20.11 -10.45 -12.24
CA ALA A 155 -20.49 -10.30 -13.65
C ALA A 155 -19.73 -9.15 -14.34
N LYS A 156 -19.65 -7.99 -13.70
CA LYS A 156 -18.91 -6.83 -14.23
C LYS A 156 -17.40 -7.08 -14.33
N LYS A 157 -16.83 -7.85 -13.42
CA LYS A 157 -15.42 -8.25 -13.53
C LYS A 157 -15.19 -9.23 -14.66
N ASN A 158 -16.09 -10.20 -14.84
CA ASN A 158 -16.02 -11.13 -15.96
C ASN A 158 -16.08 -10.37 -17.29
N GLU A 159 -16.95 -9.38 -17.42
CA GLU A 159 -17.00 -8.49 -18.57
C GLU A 159 -15.69 -7.73 -18.74
N LEU A 160 -15.19 -7.07 -17.69
CA LEU A 160 -13.93 -6.33 -17.73
C LEU A 160 -12.76 -7.19 -18.19
N PHE A 161 -12.67 -8.44 -17.74
CA PHE A 161 -11.55 -9.34 -18.05
C PHE A 161 -11.80 -10.25 -19.26
N GLY A 162 -12.98 -10.20 -19.88
CA GLY A 162 -13.36 -11.05 -21.02
C GLY A 162 -13.41 -12.55 -20.61
N ILE A 163 -13.86 -12.83 -19.39
CA ILE A 163 -14.02 -14.20 -18.89
C ILE A 163 -15.45 -14.62 -19.25
N GLU A 164 -15.59 -15.51 -20.24
CA GLU A 164 -16.88 -16.12 -20.55
C GLU A 164 -17.28 -17.07 -19.42
N LYS A 165 -18.58 -17.06 -19.06
CA LYS A 165 -19.12 -18.12 -18.18
C LYS A 165 -18.98 -19.42 -18.95
N SER A 166 -18.11 -20.31 -18.50
CA SER A 166 -18.23 -21.73 -18.91
C SER A 166 -19.57 -22.22 -18.38
N LEU A 167 -20.47 -22.54 -19.31
CA LEU A 167 -21.76 -23.20 -19.08
C LEU A 167 -21.57 -24.57 -18.44
#